data_73ffd29535a47a42a526d218a4c9b48e
#
_entry.id   73ffd29535a47a42a526d218a4c9b48e
#
_cell.length_a   1.000
_cell.length_b   1.000
_cell.length_c   1.000
_cell.angle_alpha   90.00
_cell.angle_beta   90.00
_cell.angle_gamma   90.00
#
_symmetry.space_group_name_H-M   'P 1'
#
loop_
_entity.id
_entity.type
_entity.pdbx_description
1 polymer ?
#
loop_
_entity_poly.entity_id
_entity_poly.type
_entity_poly.pdbx_seq_one_letter_code
_entity_poly.pdbx_strand_id
1 'polypeptide(L)'
;MKPKSMKILKMLVISSIFIACKSKQDKIKETFSSNEGKKWYSYNICDEGDIIPYRVKEFYSDGRMKDYTHYVKTGELQRIPYDDEYNTERWFIINDTIVSIYNAKNPTTGFYHKYRSKILYCSKDTIILQNDTKDLTMLVRYNGKQHEK
;
A
#
# COMPACT_ATOMS: atom_id res chain seq x y z
N MET A 1 51.17 13.50 24.82
CA MET A 1 49.69 13.40 24.84
C MET A 1 49.23 12.54 23.68
N LYS A 2 48.63 11.39 23.93
CA LYS A 2 48.17 10.44 22.88
C LYS A 2 46.72 10.72 22.47
N PRO A 3 46.38 10.60 21.20
CA PRO A 3 45.12 11.08 20.64
C PRO A 3 43.95 10.11 20.91
N LYS A 4 43.25 10.32 22.04
CA LYS A 4 41.94 9.67 22.28
C LYS A 4 40.82 10.20 21.36
N SER A 5 41.02 11.38 20.77
CA SER A 5 40.00 12.07 19.96
C SER A 5 39.76 11.40 18.60
N MET A 6 40.77 10.76 18.02
CA MET A 6 40.68 10.18 16.68
C MET A 6 39.84 8.87 16.63
N LYS A 7 39.74 8.14 17.76
CA LYS A 7 38.85 6.95 17.84
C LYS A 7 37.36 7.30 17.94
N ILE A 8 37.05 8.39 18.65
CA ILE A 8 35.67 8.89 18.80
C ILE A 8 35.15 9.43 17.47
N LEU A 9 36.00 10.13 16.70
CA LEU A 9 35.61 10.66 15.40
C LEU A 9 35.34 9.53 14.38
N LYS A 10 36.13 8.45 14.37
CA LYS A 10 35.88 7.28 13.53
C LYS A 10 34.62 6.54 13.91
N MET A 11 34.26 6.45 15.18
CA MET A 11 33.02 5.83 15.65
C MET A 11 31.79 6.67 15.27
N LEU A 12 31.86 7.99 15.32
CA LEU A 12 30.79 8.89 14.89
C LEU A 12 30.54 8.82 13.38
N VAL A 13 31.57 8.69 12.55
CA VAL A 13 31.43 8.59 11.10
C VAL A 13 30.82 7.23 10.71
N ILE A 14 31.16 6.14 11.41
CA ILE A 14 30.56 4.81 11.15
C ILE A 14 29.09 4.78 11.54
N SER A 15 28.70 5.41 12.65
CA SER A 15 27.28 5.47 13.05
C SER A 15 26.43 6.34 12.13
N SER A 16 26.98 7.38 11.49
CA SER A 16 26.23 8.21 10.52
C SER A 16 25.99 7.52 9.17
N ILE A 17 26.81 6.53 8.80
CA ILE A 17 26.66 5.76 7.55
C ILE A 17 25.47 4.76 7.65
N PHE A 18 25.14 4.28 8.85
CA PHE A 18 24.00 3.39 9.04
C PHE A 18 22.60 4.08 9.00
N ILE A 19 22.55 5.40 9.07
CA ILE A 19 21.28 6.15 9.08
C ILE A 19 20.75 6.44 7.66
N ALA A 20 21.51 6.22 6.60
CA ALA A 20 21.24 6.79 5.28
C ALA A 20 20.73 5.85 4.19
N CYS A 21 20.53 4.57 4.43
CA CYS A 21 20.08 3.68 3.36
C CYS A 21 18.76 2.98 3.69
N LYS A 22 17.64 3.75 3.61
CA LYS A 22 16.33 3.11 3.50
C LYS A 22 16.33 2.24 2.25
N SER A 23 15.96 0.99 2.41
CA SER A 23 15.82 0.07 1.28
C SER A 23 14.79 0.60 0.27
N LYS A 24 14.90 0.18 -0.99
CA LYS A 24 13.87 0.49 -1.99
C LYS A 24 12.46 0.09 -1.51
N GLN A 25 12.37 -1.03 -0.80
CA GLN A 25 11.12 -1.52 -0.22
C GLN A 25 10.56 -0.58 0.85
N ASP A 26 11.41 -0.03 1.73
CA ASP A 26 10.96 0.91 2.76
C ASP A 26 10.40 2.20 2.13
N LYS A 27 11.05 2.72 1.10
CA LYS A 27 10.56 3.89 0.35
C LYS A 27 9.22 3.63 -0.30
N ILE A 28 9.05 2.47 -0.92
CA ILE A 28 7.76 2.06 -1.50
C ILE A 28 6.71 1.94 -0.39
N LYS A 29 7.03 1.27 0.71
CA LYS A 29 6.12 1.09 1.84
C LYS A 29 5.67 2.44 2.42
N GLU A 30 6.56 3.39 2.60
CA GLU A 30 6.24 4.76 3.06
C GLU A 30 5.37 5.53 2.05
N THR A 31 5.52 5.26 0.77
CA THR A 31 4.64 5.83 -0.25
C THR A 31 3.22 5.28 -0.10
N PHE A 32 3.06 3.97 0.04
CA PHE A 32 1.76 3.31 0.17
C PHE A 32 1.02 3.63 1.45
N SER A 33 1.73 3.75 2.58
CA SER A 33 1.14 3.69 3.92
C SER A 33 1.61 4.79 4.86
N SER A 34 0.90 4.91 5.99
CA SER A 34 1.31 5.69 7.16
C SER A 34 0.77 5.04 8.44
N ASN A 35 1.16 5.53 9.60
CA ASN A 35 0.64 5.04 10.89
C ASN A 35 -0.87 5.32 11.04
N GLU A 36 -1.33 6.44 10.49
CA GLU A 36 -2.74 6.85 10.52
C GLU A 36 -3.58 6.25 9.39
N GLY A 37 -2.93 5.53 8.46
CA GLY A 37 -3.53 5.01 7.24
C GLY A 37 -3.45 5.99 6.08
N LYS A 38 -3.03 5.50 4.92
CA LYS A 38 -3.07 6.24 3.65
C LYS A 38 -4.17 5.69 2.77
N LYS A 39 -5.06 6.56 2.32
CA LYS A 39 -6.18 6.20 1.43
C LYS A 39 -5.83 6.45 -0.02
N TRP A 40 -6.26 5.52 -0.86
CA TRP A 40 -6.05 5.51 -2.30
C TRP A 40 -7.33 5.14 -3.02
N TYR A 41 -7.73 5.94 -4.02
CA TYR A 41 -8.74 5.49 -4.98
C TYR A 41 -8.17 4.36 -5.81
N SER A 42 -8.91 3.28 -5.95
CA SER A 42 -8.55 2.13 -6.77
C SER A 42 -9.38 2.11 -8.05
N TYR A 43 -8.71 2.22 -9.17
CA TYR A 43 -9.30 2.17 -10.51
C TYR A 43 -8.82 0.92 -11.22
N ASN A 44 -9.75 0.16 -11.78
CA ASN A 44 -9.39 -0.89 -12.72
C ASN A 44 -9.27 -0.26 -14.11
N ILE A 45 -8.14 -0.47 -14.77
CA ILE A 45 -7.92 -0.02 -16.14
C ILE A 45 -8.31 -1.20 -17.03
N CYS A 46 -9.52 -1.15 -17.60
CA CYS A 46 -9.99 -2.11 -18.59
C CYS A 46 -9.53 -1.69 -19.99
N ASP A 47 -9.39 -2.64 -20.90
CA ASP A 47 -8.98 -2.40 -22.29
C ASP A 47 -9.91 -1.45 -23.05
N GLU A 48 -11.15 -1.28 -22.61
CA GLU A 48 -12.16 -0.39 -23.17
C GLU A 48 -12.08 1.06 -22.67
N GLY A 49 -11.10 1.38 -21.81
CA GLY A 49 -10.85 2.75 -21.34
C GLY A 49 -11.81 3.26 -20.26
N ASP A 50 -12.75 2.47 -19.81
CA ASP A 50 -13.64 2.83 -18.71
C ASP A 50 -12.92 2.76 -17.38
N ILE A 51 -12.69 3.92 -16.80
CA ILE A 51 -12.10 4.07 -15.46
C ILE A 51 -13.24 4.26 -14.46
N ILE A 52 -13.65 3.19 -13.78
CA ILE A 52 -14.69 3.27 -12.77
C ILE A 52 -14.05 3.30 -11.38
N PRO A 53 -14.07 4.46 -10.68
CA PRO A 53 -13.64 4.53 -9.28
C PRO A 53 -14.76 4.02 -8.39
N TYR A 54 -14.60 2.85 -7.79
CA TYR A 54 -15.61 2.35 -6.86
C TYR A 54 -15.06 1.90 -5.51
N ARG A 55 -13.75 1.86 -5.37
CA ARG A 55 -13.11 1.43 -4.12
C ARG A 55 -12.05 2.40 -3.64
N VAL A 56 -12.00 2.56 -2.33
CA VAL A 56 -10.89 3.23 -1.65
C VAL A 56 -10.19 2.20 -0.79
N LYS A 57 -8.87 2.07 -0.97
CA LYS A 57 -8.01 1.21 -0.16
C LYS A 57 -7.22 2.05 0.82
N GLU A 58 -7.17 1.63 2.08
CA GLU A 58 -6.40 2.31 3.12
C GLU A 58 -5.30 1.38 3.64
N PHE A 59 -4.05 1.84 3.55
CA PHE A 59 -2.89 1.04 3.95
C PHE A 59 -2.21 1.66 5.17
N TYR A 60 -1.99 0.83 6.18
CA TYR A 60 -1.29 1.19 7.41
C TYR A 60 0.15 0.65 7.40
N SER A 61 1.07 1.39 8.02
CA SER A 61 2.50 1.02 8.07
C SER A 61 2.77 -0.27 8.87
N ASP A 62 1.86 -0.68 9.74
CA ASP A 62 1.91 -1.95 10.49
C ASP A 62 1.45 -3.17 9.68
N GLY A 63 1.09 -2.99 8.42
CA GLY A 63 0.64 -4.05 7.52
C GLY A 63 -0.86 -4.31 7.55
N ARG A 64 -1.65 -3.53 8.29
CA ARG A 64 -3.11 -3.58 8.17
C ARG A 64 -3.57 -2.89 6.91
N MET A 65 -4.71 -3.32 6.37
CA MET A 65 -5.37 -2.74 5.22
C MET A 65 -6.87 -2.67 5.49
N LYS A 66 -7.56 -1.73 4.84
CA LYS A 66 -9.03 -1.64 4.84
C LYS A 66 -9.50 -1.27 3.45
N ASP A 67 -10.62 -1.85 3.04
CA ASP A 67 -11.32 -1.52 1.80
C ASP A 67 -12.64 -0.81 2.10
N TYR A 68 -12.97 0.18 1.25
CA TYR A 68 -14.20 0.94 1.34
C TYR A 68 -14.88 1.01 -0.02
N THR A 69 -16.21 0.95 -0.03
CA THR A 69 -17.01 1.40 -1.17
C THR A 69 -17.16 2.93 -1.09
N HIS A 70 -16.93 3.61 -2.19
CA HIS A 70 -17.14 5.05 -2.30
C HIS A 70 -18.45 5.34 -2.99
N TYR A 71 -19.36 6.01 -2.29
CA TYR A 71 -20.62 6.49 -2.85
C TYR A 71 -20.41 7.85 -3.50
N VAL A 72 -20.26 7.89 -4.82
CA VAL A 72 -19.92 9.09 -5.58
C VAL A 72 -20.88 10.24 -5.34
N LYS A 73 -22.20 9.95 -5.19
CA LYS A 73 -23.24 10.97 -4.97
C LYS A 73 -23.16 11.66 -3.61
N THR A 74 -22.75 10.95 -2.56
CA THR A 74 -22.71 11.48 -1.18
C THR A 74 -21.30 11.76 -0.71
N GLY A 75 -20.28 11.23 -1.39
CA GLY A 75 -18.89 11.26 -0.94
C GLY A 75 -18.60 10.35 0.25
N GLU A 76 -19.58 9.55 0.68
CA GLU A 76 -19.47 8.67 1.84
C GLU A 76 -18.58 7.46 1.52
N LEU A 77 -17.75 7.10 2.50
CA LEU A 77 -16.98 5.86 2.49
C LEU A 77 -17.62 4.85 3.42
N GLN A 78 -18.17 3.79 2.85
CA GLN A 78 -18.67 2.66 3.63
C GLN A 78 -17.65 1.55 3.64
N ARG A 79 -17.21 1.13 4.83
CA ARG A 79 -16.30 -0.01 4.96
C ARG A 79 -16.97 -1.26 4.38
N ILE A 80 -16.23 -2.02 3.58
CA ILE A 80 -16.67 -3.32 3.11
C ILE A 80 -16.42 -4.31 4.26
N PRO A 81 -17.47 -4.86 4.88
CA PRO A 81 -17.32 -5.87 5.92
C PRO A 81 -16.94 -7.19 5.21
N TYR A 82 -15.68 -7.58 5.33
CA TYR A 82 -15.35 -8.98 5.15
C TYR A 82 -15.49 -9.61 6.54
N ASP A 83 -16.48 -10.46 6.73
CA ASP A 83 -16.92 -11.12 7.96
C ASP A 83 -16.23 -10.71 9.26
N ASP A 84 -16.98 -10.10 10.19
CA ASP A 84 -16.48 -9.34 11.33
C ASP A 84 -15.65 -10.12 12.37
N GLU A 85 -15.65 -11.41 12.35
CA GLU A 85 -15.00 -12.21 13.40
C GLU A 85 -13.49 -12.43 13.18
N TYR A 86 -12.96 -12.17 11.96
CA TYR A 86 -11.55 -12.42 11.61
C TYR A 86 -10.92 -11.32 10.76
N ASN A 87 -11.31 -10.10 10.93
CA ASN A 87 -11.01 -8.95 10.08
C ASN A 87 -9.57 -8.47 10.16
N THR A 88 -8.61 -9.27 9.76
CA THR A 88 -7.24 -8.83 9.54
C THR A 88 -6.86 -8.89 8.06
N GLU A 89 -7.43 -7.96 7.29
CA GLU A 89 -6.85 -7.66 5.98
C GLU A 89 -5.41 -7.21 6.19
N ARG A 90 -4.49 -7.90 5.57
CA ARG A 90 -3.05 -7.66 5.68
C ARG A 90 -2.44 -7.38 4.33
N TRP A 91 -1.42 -6.55 4.32
CA TRP A 91 -0.62 -6.31 3.15
C TRP A 91 0.87 -6.24 3.52
N PHE A 92 1.70 -6.57 2.56
CA PHE A 92 3.14 -6.43 2.67
C PHE A 92 3.77 -6.35 1.26
N ILE A 93 5.04 -5.94 1.20
CA ILE A 93 5.78 -5.85 -0.05
C ILE A 93 6.90 -6.88 -0.03
N ILE A 94 7.00 -7.63 -1.12
CA ILE A 94 8.13 -8.52 -1.40
C ILE A 94 8.75 -8.05 -2.72
N ASN A 95 9.99 -7.56 -2.67
CA ASN A 95 10.68 -6.95 -3.81
C ASN A 95 9.87 -5.79 -4.42
N ASP A 96 9.30 -5.97 -5.61
CA ASP A 96 8.45 -5.02 -6.33
C ASP A 96 6.97 -5.44 -6.38
N THR A 97 6.56 -6.36 -5.52
CA THR A 97 5.22 -6.95 -5.51
C THR A 97 4.51 -6.62 -4.20
N ILE A 98 3.32 -6.04 -4.29
CA ILE A 98 2.40 -5.93 -3.17
C ILE A 98 1.61 -7.23 -3.05
N VAL A 99 1.51 -7.74 -1.83
CA VAL A 99 0.72 -8.92 -1.49
C VAL A 99 -0.36 -8.49 -0.53
N SER A 100 -1.62 -8.70 -0.92
CA SER A 100 -2.80 -8.46 -0.08
C SER A 100 -3.41 -9.80 0.32
N ILE A 101 -3.68 -9.96 1.61
CA ILE A 101 -4.32 -11.15 2.17
C ILE A 101 -5.66 -10.71 2.74
N TYR A 102 -6.73 -11.28 2.22
CA TYR A 102 -8.09 -11.08 2.70
C TYR A 102 -8.50 -12.25 3.56
N ASN A 103 -9.10 -11.97 4.69
CA ASN A 103 -9.42 -12.96 5.70
C ASN A 103 -10.69 -13.78 5.40
N ALA A 104 -11.36 -13.49 4.30
CA ALA A 104 -12.46 -14.32 3.82
C ALA A 104 -11.89 -15.68 3.37
N LYS A 105 -12.13 -16.70 4.17
CA LYS A 105 -11.82 -18.08 3.76
C LYS A 105 -12.72 -18.44 2.59
N ASN A 106 -12.12 -18.97 1.53
CA ASN A 106 -12.87 -19.60 0.47
C ASN A 106 -13.63 -20.80 1.07
N PRO A 107 -14.96 -20.86 1.02
CA PRO A 107 -15.75 -21.91 1.68
C PRO A 107 -15.45 -23.31 1.14
N THR A 108 -14.95 -23.40 -0.10
CA THR A 108 -14.63 -24.68 -0.75
C THR A 108 -13.22 -25.16 -0.39
N THR A 109 -12.23 -24.28 -0.33
CA THR A 109 -10.82 -24.65 -0.13
C THR A 109 -10.31 -24.43 1.28
N GLY A 110 -11.02 -23.64 2.10
CA GLY A 110 -10.60 -23.25 3.46
C GLY A 110 -9.39 -22.30 3.49
N PHE A 111 -8.84 -21.90 2.33
CA PHE A 111 -7.69 -21.01 2.25
C PHE A 111 -8.11 -19.54 2.18
N TYR A 112 -7.25 -18.66 2.69
CA TYR A 112 -7.42 -17.22 2.55
C TYR A 112 -7.18 -16.75 1.13
N HIS A 113 -7.97 -15.78 0.69
CA HIS A 113 -7.72 -15.13 -0.59
C HIS A 113 -6.44 -14.30 -0.51
N LYS A 114 -5.50 -14.61 -1.40
CA LYS A 114 -4.22 -13.93 -1.51
C LYS A 114 -4.07 -13.37 -2.92
N TYR A 115 -3.92 -12.08 -3.01
CA TYR A 115 -3.70 -11.37 -4.27
C TYR A 115 -2.27 -10.86 -4.34
N ARG A 116 -1.66 -11.00 -5.51
CA ARG A 116 -0.34 -10.48 -5.81
C ARG A 116 -0.46 -9.48 -6.94
N SER A 117 0.22 -8.35 -6.80
CA SER A 117 0.27 -7.35 -7.86
C SER A 117 1.67 -6.77 -7.93
N LYS A 118 2.27 -6.83 -9.11
CA LYS A 118 3.56 -6.22 -9.39
C LYS A 118 3.40 -4.71 -9.43
N ILE A 119 4.32 -3.98 -8.80
CA ILE A 119 4.36 -2.52 -8.83
C ILE A 119 5.11 -2.12 -10.09
N LEU A 120 4.38 -1.60 -11.09
CA LEU A 120 4.97 -1.11 -12.33
C LEU A 120 5.44 0.33 -12.21
N TYR A 121 4.71 1.15 -11.45
CA TYR A 121 5.02 2.55 -11.21
C TYR A 121 4.63 2.93 -9.78
N CYS A 122 5.41 3.78 -9.14
CA CYS A 122 5.15 4.26 -7.79
C CYS A 122 5.65 5.69 -7.64
N SER A 123 4.73 6.61 -7.40
CA SER A 123 4.98 8.01 -7.07
C SER A 123 4.21 8.41 -5.81
N LYS A 124 4.39 9.64 -5.37
CA LYS A 124 3.70 10.21 -4.21
C LYS A 124 2.16 10.14 -4.33
N ASP A 125 1.64 10.31 -5.54
CA ASP A 125 0.22 10.52 -5.78
C ASP A 125 -0.41 9.45 -6.70
N THR A 126 0.41 8.60 -7.33
CA THR A 126 -0.06 7.57 -8.26
C THR A 126 0.78 6.31 -8.16
N ILE A 127 0.12 5.17 -8.14
CA ILE A 127 0.74 3.85 -8.15
C ILE A 127 0.04 3.00 -9.21
N ILE A 128 0.81 2.32 -10.05
CA ILE A 128 0.26 1.39 -11.06
C ILE A 128 0.68 -0.02 -10.68
N LEU A 129 -0.31 -0.88 -10.57
CA LEU A 129 -0.18 -2.28 -10.22
C LEU A 129 -0.61 -3.17 -11.39
N GLN A 130 0.03 -4.30 -11.55
CA GLN A 130 -0.37 -5.36 -12.48
C GLN A 130 -0.58 -6.67 -11.70
N ASN A 131 -1.78 -7.26 -11.82
CA ASN A 131 -2.09 -8.54 -11.20
C ASN A 131 -1.54 -9.73 -12.03
N ASP A 132 -1.75 -10.95 -11.53
CA ASP A 132 -1.28 -12.17 -12.19
C ASP A 132 -1.98 -12.43 -13.54
N THR A 133 -3.20 -11.91 -13.74
CA THR A 133 -3.95 -11.97 -15.02
C THR A 133 -3.57 -10.85 -15.99
N LYS A 134 -2.59 -10.04 -15.63
CA LYS A 134 -2.07 -8.86 -16.36
C LYS A 134 -3.01 -7.65 -16.39
N ASP A 135 -4.13 -7.69 -15.66
CA ASP A 135 -4.97 -6.51 -15.53
C ASP A 135 -4.24 -5.42 -14.75
N LEU A 136 -4.50 -4.18 -15.12
CA LEU A 136 -3.89 -3.02 -14.49
C LEU A 136 -4.85 -2.39 -13.48
N THR A 137 -4.30 -2.03 -12.33
CA THR A 137 -4.98 -1.23 -11.32
C THR A 137 -4.18 0.02 -11.07
N MET A 138 -4.83 1.17 -11.17
CA MET A 138 -4.24 2.45 -10.79
C MET A 138 -4.74 2.87 -9.42
N LEU A 139 -3.84 3.17 -8.51
CA LEU A 139 -4.14 3.79 -7.23
C LEU A 139 -3.80 5.27 -7.33
N VAL A 140 -4.78 6.13 -7.05
CA VAL A 140 -4.59 7.59 -7.00
C VAL A 140 -4.82 8.07 -5.58
N ARG A 141 -3.99 8.99 -5.10
CA ARG A 141 -4.07 9.52 -3.74
C ARG A 141 -5.47 10.05 -3.43
N TYR A 142 -6.10 9.54 -2.38
CA TYR A 142 -7.37 10.05 -1.89
C TYR A 142 -7.18 11.38 -1.16
N ASN A 143 -7.81 12.44 -1.62
CA ASN A 143 -7.72 13.79 -1.06
C ASN A 143 -9.04 14.28 -0.43
N GLY A 144 -10.03 13.39 -0.30
CA GLY A 144 -11.36 13.73 0.24
C GLY A 144 -12.25 14.56 -0.68
N LYS A 145 -11.74 14.98 -1.85
CA LYS A 145 -12.53 15.70 -2.86
C LYS A 145 -12.99 14.73 -3.93
N GLN A 146 -14.24 14.85 -4.36
CA GLN A 146 -14.73 14.14 -5.53
C GLN A 146 -13.92 14.57 -6.75
N HIS A 147 -13.46 13.62 -7.55
CA HIS A 147 -13.06 13.91 -8.91
C HIS A 147 -14.37 14.08 -9.71
N GLU A 148 -14.92 15.28 -9.69
CA GLU A 148 -15.89 15.69 -10.70
C GLU A 148 -15.15 15.70 -12.05
N LYS A 149 -15.64 14.86 -12.97
CA LYS A 149 -15.38 15.00 -14.40
C LYS A 149 -16.52 15.78 -15.03
#